data_280a68f4cd1cd742f82f58d6641e6b11
#
_entry.id   280a68f4cd1cd742f82f58d6641e6b11
#
_cell.length_a   1.000
_cell.length_b   1.000
_cell.length_c   1.000
_cell.angle_alpha   90.00
_cell.angle_beta   90.00
_cell.angle_gamma   90.00
#
_symmetry.space_group_name_H-M   'P 1'
#
loop_
_entity.id
_entity.type
_entity.pdbx_description
1 polymer ?
#
loop_
_entity_poly.entity_id
_entity_poly.type
_entity_poly.pdbx_seq_one_letter_code
_entity_poly.pdbx_strand_id
1 'polypeptide(L)'
;MKGIFFNKDLKYALFILSLTIGYGLLFVIWEFLDIPCSGFTDCLILVLQWGIITLASFPLFLLLGVNRYVFCVSFPAIVLLSSIFAYFRYSLHITLTPMLIDLIVVNDAGFGIGFMTFKLFLFVLIALLYSLFAVYWRFSKIQVNKWELFIVSSLCLLFVFHGVGKLSGSVSRRMPASFFYVLKDYTLQRQTQGTRIDFKEDIRCDVDTLTAIVVLGESLR
;
A
#
# COMPACT_ATOMS: atom_id res chain seq x y z
N MET A 1 -35.24 21.34 5.88
CA MET A 1 -33.89 21.45 5.27
C MET A 1 -32.88 20.40 5.76
N LYS A 2 -32.87 19.98 7.03
CA LYS A 2 -31.92 18.93 7.56
C LYS A 2 -31.98 17.60 6.82
N GLY A 3 -33.14 17.14 6.36
CA GLY A 3 -33.27 15.83 5.71
C GLY A 3 -32.61 15.71 4.33
N ILE A 4 -32.46 16.80 3.58
CA ILE A 4 -31.86 16.79 2.24
C ILE A 4 -30.32 16.72 2.33
N PHE A 5 -29.73 17.36 3.34
CA PHE A 5 -28.27 17.30 3.58
C PHE A 5 -27.84 15.90 4.04
N PHE A 6 -28.57 15.29 4.97
CA PHE A 6 -28.31 13.94 5.45
C PHE A 6 -28.33 12.89 4.32
N ASN A 7 -29.21 13.04 3.33
CA ASN A 7 -29.29 12.13 2.20
C ASN A 7 -28.09 12.24 1.23
N LYS A 8 -27.48 13.43 1.08
CA LYS A 8 -26.30 13.63 0.21
C LYS A 8 -25.04 13.01 0.83
N ASP A 9 -24.83 13.24 2.11
CA ASP A 9 -23.66 12.74 2.83
C ASP A 9 -23.72 11.22 3.00
N LEU A 10 -24.93 10.67 3.21
CA LEU A 10 -25.14 9.23 3.22
C LEU A 10 -24.83 8.58 1.85
N LYS A 11 -25.27 9.20 0.75
CA LYS A 11 -24.95 8.72 -0.60
C LYS A 11 -23.44 8.74 -0.87
N TYR A 12 -22.77 9.78 -0.40
CA TYR A 12 -21.31 9.86 -0.50
C TYR A 12 -20.61 8.77 0.32
N ALA A 13 -21.01 8.59 1.58
CA ALA A 13 -20.44 7.55 2.44
C ALA A 13 -20.65 6.14 1.86
N LEU A 14 -21.85 5.85 1.35
CA LEU A 14 -22.15 4.58 0.68
C LEU A 14 -21.31 4.38 -0.60
N PHE A 15 -21.11 5.44 -1.37
CA PHE A 15 -20.23 5.37 -2.54
C PHE A 15 -18.79 5.04 -2.14
N ILE A 16 -18.23 5.76 -1.17
CA ILE A 16 -16.87 5.48 -0.68
C ILE A 16 -16.77 4.07 -0.08
N LEU A 17 -17.79 3.63 0.64
CA LEU A 17 -17.83 2.26 1.18
C LEU A 17 -17.81 1.22 0.06
N SER A 18 -18.61 1.41 -1.00
CA SER A 18 -18.60 0.49 -2.15
C SER A 18 -17.25 0.48 -2.86
N LEU A 19 -16.59 1.65 -3.00
CA LEU A 19 -15.23 1.71 -3.52
C LEU A 19 -14.23 1.02 -2.60
N THR A 20 -14.35 1.19 -1.30
CA THR A 20 -13.45 0.53 -0.34
C THR A 20 -13.57 -1.00 -0.42
N ILE A 21 -14.79 -1.51 -0.50
CA ILE A 21 -15.03 -2.96 -0.66
C ILE A 21 -14.46 -3.45 -2.00
N GLY A 22 -14.72 -2.72 -3.10
CA GLY A 22 -14.16 -3.05 -4.41
C GLY A 22 -12.62 -3.04 -4.41
N TYR A 23 -12.01 -2.06 -3.75
CA TYR A 23 -10.56 -2.00 -3.55
C TYR A 23 -10.04 -3.22 -2.78
N GLY A 24 -10.73 -3.61 -1.69
CA GLY A 24 -10.37 -4.77 -0.89
C GLY A 24 -10.43 -6.08 -1.68
N LEU A 25 -11.46 -6.24 -2.52
CA LEU A 25 -11.63 -7.42 -3.38
C LEU A 25 -10.63 -7.47 -4.55
N LEU A 26 -10.26 -6.33 -5.12
CA LEU A 26 -9.37 -6.29 -6.28
C LEU A 26 -7.88 -6.34 -5.91
N PHE A 27 -7.49 -5.74 -4.79
CA PHE A 27 -6.08 -5.55 -4.47
C PHE A 27 -5.64 -6.15 -3.14
N VAL A 28 -6.44 -6.01 -2.06
CA VAL A 28 -6.05 -6.48 -0.73
C VAL A 28 -6.17 -8.00 -0.59
N ILE A 29 -7.08 -8.63 -1.31
CA ILE A 29 -7.33 -10.08 -1.20
C ILE A 29 -6.08 -10.91 -1.53
N TRP A 30 -5.22 -10.45 -2.44
CA TRP A 30 -4.01 -11.16 -2.85
C TRP A 30 -2.98 -11.34 -1.74
N GLU A 31 -3.06 -10.51 -0.69
CA GLU A 31 -2.19 -10.64 0.48
C GLU A 31 -2.60 -11.81 1.41
N PHE A 32 -3.78 -12.38 1.20
CA PHE A 32 -4.36 -13.43 2.05
C PHE A 32 -4.42 -14.78 1.38
N LEU A 33 -4.36 -14.85 0.05
CA LEU A 33 -4.52 -16.10 -0.69
C LEU A 33 -3.39 -17.11 -0.48
N ASP A 34 -2.20 -16.62 -0.11
CA ASP A 34 -1.04 -17.49 0.18
C ASP A 34 -1.05 -18.08 1.60
N ILE A 35 -1.98 -17.64 2.45
CA ILE A 35 -2.02 -18.11 3.83
C ILE A 35 -2.83 -19.41 3.88
N PRO A 36 -2.23 -20.54 4.31
CA PRO A 36 -2.93 -21.80 4.35
C PRO A 36 -4.08 -21.77 5.36
N CYS A 37 -5.26 -22.21 4.93
CA CYS A 37 -6.42 -22.43 5.80
C CYS A 37 -6.50 -23.91 6.17
N SER A 38 -6.23 -24.23 7.42
CA SER A 38 -6.31 -25.62 7.92
C SER A 38 -7.66 -26.00 8.49
N GLY A 39 -8.54 -25.01 8.74
CA GLY A 39 -9.87 -25.24 9.29
C GLY A 39 -10.82 -24.07 9.09
N PHE A 40 -12.11 -24.28 9.41
CA PHE A 40 -13.15 -23.25 9.30
C PHE A 40 -12.82 -21.99 10.12
N THR A 41 -12.28 -22.18 11.32
CA THR A 41 -11.90 -21.08 12.22
C THR A 41 -10.79 -20.21 11.61
N ASP A 42 -9.80 -20.84 10.98
CA ASP A 42 -8.69 -20.12 10.34
C ASP A 42 -9.18 -19.30 9.15
N CYS A 43 -10.05 -19.89 8.31
CA CYS A 43 -10.66 -19.15 7.20
C CYS A 43 -11.51 -17.98 7.69
N LEU A 44 -12.25 -18.12 8.78
CA LEU A 44 -13.05 -17.05 9.37
C LEU A 44 -12.16 -15.92 9.89
N ILE A 45 -11.05 -16.24 10.56
CA ILE A 45 -10.07 -15.26 11.04
C ILE A 45 -9.47 -14.50 9.86
N LEU A 46 -9.11 -15.18 8.76
CA LEU A 46 -8.56 -14.53 7.56
C LEU A 46 -9.56 -13.58 6.91
N VAL A 47 -10.83 -13.98 6.79
CA VAL A 47 -11.89 -13.12 6.27
C VAL A 47 -12.11 -11.90 7.17
N LEU A 48 -12.10 -12.07 8.48
CA LEU A 48 -12.21 -10.96 9.44
C LEU A 48 -11.02 -10.02 9.32
N GLN A 49 -9.79 -10.54 9.22
CA GLN A 49 -8.59 -9.71 9.03
C GLN A 49 -8.65 -8.93 7.71
N TRP A 50 -9.04 -9.58 6.61
CA TRP A 50 -9.25 -8.93 5.34
C TRP A 50 -10.30 -7.81 5.44
N GLY A 51 -11.42 -8.08 6.12
CA GLY A 51 -12.48 -7.09 6.35
C GLY A 51 -12.00 -5.88 7.14
N ILE A 52 -11.25 -6.10 8.24
CA ILE A 52 -10.68 -5.03 9.07
C ILE A 52 -9.72 -4.16 8.26
N ILE A 53 -8.81 -4.75 7.48
CA ILE A 53 -7.83 -4.02 6.67
C ILE A 53 -8.53 -3.24 5.56
N THR A 54 -9.50 -3.85 4.89
CA THR A 54 -10.32 -3.19 3.88
C THR A 54 -11.04 -1.99 4.47
N LEU A 55 -11.71 -2.15 5.61
CA LEU A 55 -12.40 -1.07 6.31
C LEU A 55 -11.44 0.00 6.85
N ALA A 56 -10.21 -0.35 7.20
CA ALA A 56 -9.20 0.62 7.62
C ALA A 56 -8.81 1.61 6.50
N SER A 57 -9.00 1.24 5.23
CA SER A 57 -8.79 2.14 4.09
C SER A 57 -9.97 3.09 3.84
N PHE A 58 -11.15 2.83 4.42
CA PHE A 58 -12.34 3.66 4.25
C PHE A 58 -12.14 5.13 4.66
N PRO A 59 -11.60 5.46 5.85
CA PRO A 59 -11.38 6.86 6.24
C PRO A 59 -10.41 7.59 5.30
N LEU A 60 -9.41 6.89 4.77
CA LEU A 60 -8.46 7.46 3.80
C LEU A 60 -9.20 7.88 2.52
N PHE A 61 -9.99 6.97 1.93
CA PHE A 61 -10.76 7.28 0.72
C PHE A 61 -11.88 8.30 0.97
N LEU A 62 -12.45 8.29 2.18
CA LEU A 62 -13.44 9.28 2.59
C LEU A 62 -12.81 10.67 2.63
N LEU A 63 -11.62 10.82 3.21
CA LEU A 63 -10.89 12.09 3.26
C LEU A 63 -10.49 12.57 1.86
N LEU A 64 -9.89 11.72 1.05
CA LEU A 64 -9.48 12.05 -0.32
C LEU A 64 -10.68 12.44 -1.19
N GLY A 65 -11.81 11.77 -1.01
CA GLY A 65 -13.03 11.99 -1.78
C GLY A 65 -13.78 13.27 -1.44
N VAL A 66 -13.49 13.96 -0.33
CA VAL A 66 -14.12 15.26 0.02
C VAL A 66 -13.88 16.27 -1.11
N ASN A 67 -12.64 16.41 -1.56
CA ASN A 67 -12.30 17.26 -2.69
C ASN A 67 -12.22 16.43 -3.98
N ARG A 68 -13.12 16.72 -4.93
CA ARG A 68 -13.18 16.00 -6.21
C ARG A 68 -11.91 16.07 -7.04
N TYR A 69 -11.16 17.17 -6.98
CA TYR A 69 -9.91 17.32 -7.74
C TYR A 69 -8.77 16.52 -7.12
N VAL A 70 -8.68 16.56 -5.79
CA VAL A 70 -7.72 15.72 -5.05
C VAL A 70 -8.01 14.25 -5.28
N PHE A 71 -9.28 13.85 -5.24
CA PHE A 71 -9.71 12.48 -5.50
C PHE A 71 -9.32 12.02 -6.90
N CYS A 72 -9.49 12.88 -7.91
CA CYS A 72 -9.17 12.57 -9.32
C CYS A 72 -7.70 12.21 -9.54
N VAL A 73 -6.80 12.76 -8.75
CA VAL A 73 -5.35 12.48 -8.86
C VAL A 73 -4.92 11.38 -7.89
N SER A 74 -5.31 11.52 -6.62
CA SER A 74 -4.81 10.64 -5.55
C SER A 74 -5.39 9.24 -5.59
N PHE A 75 -6.69 9.10 -5.92
CA PHE A 75 -7.32 7.78 -5.96
C PHE A 75 -6.75 6.89 -7.07
N PRO A 76 -6.63 7.35 -8.35
CA PRO A 76 -5.94 6.56 -9.39
C PRO A 76 -4.50 6.23 -9.04
N ALA A 77 -3.75 7.16 -8.46
CA ALA A 77 -2.36 6.92 -8.07
C ALA A 77 -2.25 5.80 -7.01
N ILE A 78 -3.10 5.83 -5.98
CA ILE A 78 -3.13 4.79 -4.94
C ILE A 78 -3.55 3.45 -5.55
N VAL A 79 -4.58 3.42 -6.39
CA VAL A 79 -5.08 2.20 -7.02
C VAL A 79 -4.04 1.59 -7.96
N LEU A 80 -3.35 2.39 -8.77
CA LEU A 80 -2.27 1.93 -9.65
C LEU A 80 -1.11 1.35 -8.85
N LEU A 81 -0.63 2.04 -7.82
CA LEU A 81 0.42 1.53 -6.95
C LEU A 81 -0.01 0.21 -6.29
N SER A 82 -1.23 0.17 -5.76
CA SER A 82 -1.77 -1.05 -5.14
C SER A 82 -1.88 -2.21 -6.12
N SER A 83 -2.20 -1.96 -7.40
CA SER A 83 -2.27 -3.01 -8.42
C SER A 83 -0.89 -3.60 -8.75
N ILE A 84 0.14 -2.76 -8.82
CA ILE A 84 1.52 -3.20 -9.04
C ILE A 84 1.96 -4.09 -7.87
N PHE A 85 1.72 -3.67 -6.63
CA PHE A 85 2.10 -4.48 -5.46
C PHE A 85 1.26 -5.75 -5.32
N ALA A 86 -0.04 -5.70 -5.65
CA ALA A 86 -0.89 -6.90 -5.70
C ALA A 86 -0.37 -7.90 -6.74
N TYR A 87 0.11 -7.41 -7.90
CA TYR A 87 0.76 -8.26 -8.89
C TYR A 87 2.05 -8.88 -8.37
N PHE A 88 2.95 -8.09 -7.75
CA PHE A 88 4.20 -8.63 -7.19
C PHE A 88 3.91 -9.65 -6.09
N ARG A 89 2.90 -9.40 -5.27
CA ARG A 89 2.47 -10.36 -4.25
C ARG A 89 1.95 -11.66 -4.89
N TYR A 90 1.06 -11.55 -5.89
CA TYR A 90 0.48 -12.69 -6.60
C TYR A 90 1.51 -13.50 -7.39
N SER A 91 2.40 -12.82 -8.13
CA SER A 91 3.28 -13.49 -9.10
C SER A 91 4.63 -13.91 -8.52
N LEU A 92 5.17 -13.14 -7.58
CA LEU A 92 6.52 -13.31 -7.05
C LEU A 92 6.54 -13.59 -5.55
N HIS A 93 5.38 -13.60 -4.88
CA HIS A 93 5.25 -13.74 -3.42
C HIS A 93 6.09 -12.72 -2.62
N ILE A 94 6.42 -11.58 -3.25
CA ILE A 94 7.23 -10.51 -2.65
C ILE A 94 6.31 -9.57 -1.88
N THR A 95 6.71 -9.24 -0.64
CA THR A 95 6.08 -8.19 0.17
C THR A 95 6.82 -6.87 0.01
N LEU A 96 6.10 -5.75 0.15
CA LEU A 96 6.70 -4.44 0.15
C LEU A 96 7.59 -4.28 1.40
N THR A 97 8.91 -4.12 1.17
CA THR A 97 9.92 -3.91 2.22
C THR A 97 10.80 -2.71 1.88
N PRO A 98 11.47 -2.09 2.87
CA PRO A 98 12.43 -1.03 2.60
C PRO A 98 13.54 -1.44 1.64
N MET A 99 13.99 -2.70 1.72
CA MET A 99 14.99 -3.27 0.83
C MET A 99 14.51 -3.33 -0.63
N LEU A 100 13.23 -3.61 -0.86
CA LEU A 100 12.65 -3.58 -2.21
C LEU A 100 12.65 -2.17 -2.80
N ILE A 101 12.37 -1.15 -1.97
CA ILE A 101 12.45 0.25 -2.40
C ILE A 101 13.89 0.62 -2.76
N ASP A 102 14.84 0.23 -1.94
CA ASP A 102 16.27 0.49 -2.20
C ASP A 102 16.71 -0.17 -3.52
N LEU A 103 16.28 -1.40 -3.75
CA LEU A 103 16.54 -2.14 -4.98
C LEU A 103 15.95 -1.45 -6.22
N ILE A 104 14.75 -0.88 -6.11
CA ILE A 104 14.11 -0.13 -7.21
C ILE A 104 14.82 1.19 -7.46
N VAL A 105 15.27 1.88 -6.40
CA VAL A 105 15.92 3.20 -6.50
C VAL A 105 17.35 3.10 -7.01
N VAL A 106 18.09 2.04 -6.64
CA VAL A 106 19.50 1.84 -6.98
C VAL A 106 19.68 1.20 -8.35
N ASN A 107 18.75 0.33 -8.77
CA ASN A 107 18.87 -0.33 -10.08
C ASN A 107 18.34 0.55 -11.22
N ASP A 108 18.98 0.40 -12.38
CA ASP A 108 18.59 1.08 -13.61
C ASP A 108 17.18 0.69 -14.07
N ALA A 109 16.56 1.59 -14.86
CA ALA A 109 15.23 1.37 -15.44
C ALA A 109 15.11 0.05 -16.23
N GLY A 110 16.23 -0.49 -16.74
CA GLY A 110 16.29 -1.79 -17.42
C GLY A 110 15.87 -2.97 -16.55
N PHE A 111 16.13 -2.89 -15.22
CA PHE A 111 15.70 -3.93 -14.27
C PHE A 111 14.17 -4.01 -14.18
N GLY A 112 13.48 -2.87 -14.21
CA GLY A 112 12.01 -2.82 -14.20
C GLY A 112 11.35 -3.44 -15.43
N ILE A 113 12.00 -3.35 -16.59
CA ILE A 113 11.48 -3.86 -17.87
C ILE A 113 11.38 -5.40 -17.85
N GLY A 114 12.32 -6.09 -17.18
CA GLY A 114 12.30 -7.54 -17.04
C GLY A 114 11.07 -8.10 -16.30
N PHE A 115 10.39 -7.29 -15.50
CA PHE A 115 9.16 -7.67 -14.80
C PHE A 115 7.88 -7.35 -15.56
N MET A 116 7.96 -6.71 -16.73
CA MET A 116 6.79 -6.41 -17.55
C MET A 116 6.25 -7.67 -18.21
N THR A 117 5.27 -8.27 -17.55
CA THR A 117 4.54 -9.44 -18.08
C THR A 117 3.14 -9.02 -18.52
N PHE A 118 2.52 -9.84 -19.40
CA PHE A 118 1.12 -9.65 -19.80
C PHE A 118 0.18 -9.62 -18.58
N LYS A 119 0.49 -10.38 -17.53
CA LYS A 119 -0.29 -10.39 -16.28
C LYS A 119 -0.23 -9.03 -15.58
N LEU A 120 0.95 -8.40 -15.49
CA LEU A 120 1.08 -7.05 -14.91
C LEU A 120 0.24 -6.04 -15.69
N PHE A 121 0.29 -6.10 -17.03
CA PHE A 121 -0.55 -5.24 -17.87
C PHE A 121 -2.05 -5.40 -17.55
N LEU A 122 -2.51 -6.63 -17.34
CA LEU A 122 -3.91 -6.90 -16.97
C LEU A 122 -4.27 -6.29 -15.61
N PHE A 123 -3.40 -6.42 -14.59
CA PHE A 123 -3.61 -5.82 -13.28
C PHE A 123 -3.71 -4.28 -13.37
N VAL A 124 -2.80 -3.66 -14.13
CA VAL A 124 -2.80 -2.21 -14.35
C VAL A 124 -4.05 -1.77 -15.12
N LEU A 125 -4.46 -2.53 -16.14
CA LEU A 125 -5.68 -2.23 -16.90
C LEU A 125 -6.93 -2.27 -16.03
N ILE A 126 -7.09 -3.29 -15.18
CA ILE A 126 -8.20 -3.39 -14.23
C ILE A 126 -8.18 -2.19 -13.27
N ALA A 127 -7.01 -1.82 -12.77
CA ALA A 127 -6.84 -0.67 -11.88
C ALA A 127 -7.24 0.65 -12.57
N LEU A 128 -6.85 0.83 -13.82
CA LEU A 128 -7.23 2.00 -14.62
C LEU A 128 -8.74 2.07 -14.82
N LEU A 129 -9.37 0.99 -15.26
CA LEU A 129 -10.81 0.94 -15.47
C LEU A 129 -11.57 1.22 -14.17
N TYR A 130 -11.14 0.61 -13.07
CA TYR A 130 -11.73 0.83 -11.75
C TYR A 130 -11.60 2.28 -11.30
N SER A 131 -10.42 2.88 -11.46
CA SER A 131 -10.18 4.27 -11.06
C SER A 131 -10.93 5.27 -11.93
N LEU A 132 -11.00 5.06 -13.25
CA LEU A 132 -11.76 5.88 -14.17
C LEU A 132 -13.26 5.84 -13.85
N PHE A 133 -13.79 4.66 -13.57
CA PHE A 133 -15.18 4.49 -13.15
C PHE A 133 -15.46 5.27 -11.85
N ALA A 134 -14.59 5.15 -10.85
CA ALA A 134 -14.73 5.85 -9.57
C ALA A 134 -14.69 7.38 -9.75
N VAL A 135 -13.75 7.89 -10.53
CA VAL A 135 -13.62 9.32 -10.83
C VAL A 135 -14.85 9.83 -11.59
N TYR A 136 -15.28 9.13 -12.65
CA TYR A 136 -16.47 9.51 -13.40
C TYR A 136 -17.70 9.60 -12.50
N TRP A 137 -17.92 8.59 -11.65
CA TRP A 137 -19.07 8.55 -10.74
C TRP A 137 -19.01 9.66 -9.70
N ARG A 138 -17.81 9.95 -9.16
CA ARG A 138 -17.59 11.03 -8.20
C ARG A 138 -17.94 12.40 -8.80
N PHE A 139 -17.56 12.66 -10.04
CA PHE A 139 -17.87 13.94 -10.71
C PHE A 139 -19.33 14.05 -11.11
N SER A 140 -19.92 12.96 -11.62
CA SER A 140 -21.25 13.00 -12.25
C SER A 140 -22.42 12.95 -11.27
N LYS A 141 -22.28 12.18 -10.17
CA LYS A 141 -23.45 11.81 -9.33
C LYS A 141 -23.38 12.29 -7.89
N ILE A 142 -22.21 12.68 -7.39
CA ILE A 142 -22.02 12.88 -5.95
C ILE A 142 -21.68 14.33 -5.62
N GLN A 143 -22.56 14.92 -4.82
CA GLN A 143 -22.34 16.23 -4.19
C GLN A 143 -22.06 16.04 -2.71
N VAL A 144 -21.14 16.81 -2.15
CA VAL A 144 -20.64 16.67 -0.78
C VAL A 144 -20.63 17.99 -0.07
N ASN A 145 -21.01 18.02 1.20
CA ASN A 145 -20.77 19.16 2.09
C ASN A 145 -19.35 19.07 2.66
N LYS A 146 -18.49 20.02 2.25
CA LYS A 146 -17.03 19.87 2.37
C LYS A 146 -16.49 19.90 3.81
N TRP A 147 -17.03 20.76 4.67
CA TRP A 147 -16.40 21.03 5.96
C TRP A 147 -16.70 19.97 7.04
N GLU A 148 -17.95 19.59 7.18
CA GLU A 148 -18.34 18.58 8.19
C GLU A 148 -17.71 17.23 7.91
N LEU A 149 -17.75 16.79 6.65
CA LEU A 149 -17.14 15.52 6.25
C LEU A 149 -15.62 15.54 6.33
N PHE A 150 -14.97 16.66 6.06
CA PHE A 150 -13.53 16.79 6.23
C PHE A 150 -13.11 16.58 7.69
N ILE A 151 -13.81 17.20 8.63
CA ILE A 151 -13.52 17.04 10.06
C ILE A 151 -13.76 15.60 10.50
N VAL A 152 -14.92 15.01 10.15
CA VAL A 152 -15.26 13.64 10.52
C VAL A 152 -14.26 12.63 9.92
N SER A 153 -13.91 12.77 8.64
CA SER A 153 -12.97 11.87 7.98
C SER A 153 -11.56 11.98 8.55
N SER A 154 -11.11 13.20 8.89
CA SER A 154 -9.80 13.40 9.53
C SER A 154 -9.74 12.78 10.93
N LEU A 155 -10.79 12.93 11.74
CA LEU A 155 -10.88 12.29 13.06
C LEU A 155 -10.91 10.76 12.94
N CYS A 156 -11.70 10.22 12.02
CA CYS A 156 -11.73 8.78 11.76
C CYS A 156 -10.36 8.25 11.30
N LEU A 157 -9.66 8.98 10.42
CA LEU A 157 -8.34 8.59 9.97
C LEU A 157 -7.33 8.57 11.13
N LEU A 158 -7.31 9.61 11.96
CA LEU A 158 -6.45 9.67 13.15
C LEU A 158 -6.74 8.52 14.11
N PHE A 159 -8.02 8.21 14.33
CA PHE A 159 -8.42 7.09 15.19
C PHE A 159 -7.93 5.75 14.64
N VAL A 160 -8.10 5.52 13.33
CA VAL A 160 -7.63 4.29 12.67
C VAL A 160 -6.11 4.20 12.73
N PHE A 161 -5.37 5.26 12.40
CA PHE A 161 -3.91 5.25 12.48
C PHE A 161 -3.40 4.99 13.90
N HIS A 162 -4.02 5.62 14.90
CA HIS A 162 -3.63 5.43 16.29
C HIS A 162 -4.02 4.06 16.85
N GLY A 163 -5.25 3.62 16.56
CA GLY A 163 -5.79 2.35 17.06
C GLY A 163 -5.16 1.14 16.37
N VAL A 164 -5.04 1.19 15.05
CA VAL A 164 -4.50 0.11 14.23
C VAL A 164 -2.99 -0.07 14.44
N GLY A 165 -2.25 1.02 14.64
CA GLY A 165 -0.81 0.96 14.96
C GLY A 165 -0.51 0.25 16.27
N LYS A 166 -1.45 0.29 17.24
CA LYS A 166 -1.34 -0.39 18.52
C LYS A 166 -1.86 -1.84 18.52
N LEU A 167 -2.91 -2.12 17.74
CA LEU A 167 -3.63 -3.39 17.77
C LEU A 167 -3.00 -4.49 16.90
N SER A 168 -2.28 -4.16 15.86
CA SER A 168 -1.73 -5.19 14.98
C SER A 168 -0.62 -4.64 14.07
N GLY A 169 0.61 -5.09 14.29
CA GLY A 169 1.68 -4.98 13.29
C GLY A 169 1.31 -5.59 11.93
N SER A 170 0.26 -6.40 11.90
CA SER A 170 -0.31 -7.00 10.71
C SER A 170 -0.99 -5.99 9.76
N VAL A 171 -1.69 -4.98 10.29
CA VAL A 171 -2.40 -3.98 9.45
C VAL A 171 -1.44 -2.95 8.87
N SER A 172 -0.43 -2.54 9.66
CA SER A 172 0.58 -1.57 9.20
C SER A 172 1.45 -2.12 8.07
N ARG A 173 1.62 -3.44 8.01
CA ARG A 173 2.41 -4.12 6.98
C ARG A 173 1.64 -4.48 5.72
N ARG A 174 0.34 -4.13 5.63
CA ARG A 174 -0.53 -4.45 4.51
C ARG A 174 -1.07 -3.20 3.82
N MET A 175 -1.39 -3.34 2.52
CA MET A 175 -1.89 -2.23 1.69
C MET A 175 -3.24 -1.68 2.18
N PRO A 176 -3.49 -0.38 2.09
CA PRO A 176 -2.61 0.69 1.61
C PRO A 176 -1.65 1.24 2.67
N ALA A 177 -1.79 0.85 3.95
CA ALA A 177 -1.00 1.39 5.06
C ALA A 177 0.49 1.05 4.94
N SER A 178 0.82 -0.14 4.42
CA SER A 178 2.20 -0.60 4.24
C SER A 178 3.06 0.38 3.46
N PHE A 179 2.52 1.05 2.46
CA PHE A 179 3.27 2.02 1.67
C PHE A 179 3.82 3.18 2.53
N PHE A 180 3.01 3.72 3.42
CA PHE A 180 3.42 4.82 4.32
C PHE A 180 4.44 4.35 5.36
N TYR A 181 4.22 3.17 5.93
CA TYR A 181 5.14 2.60 6.93
C TYR A 181 6.48 2.23 6.32
N VAL A 182 6.49 1.59 5.16
CA VAL A 182 7.73 1.19 4.49
C VAL A 182 8.54 2.40 4.01
N LEU A 183 7.89 3.46 3.51
CA LEU A 183 8.57 4.72 3.20
C LEU A 183 9.19 5.36 4.44
N LYS A 184 8.46 5.40 5.54
CA LYS A 184 8.99 5.90 6.82
C LYS A 184 10.21 5.09 7.27
N ASP A 185 10.10 3.76 7.25
CA ASP A 185 11.19 2.87 7.67
C ASP A 185 12.40 3.00 6.74
N TYR A 186 12.17 3.14 5.43
CA TYR A 186 13.22 3.39 4.44
C TYR A 186 13.96 4.71 4.72
N THR A 187 13.25 5.79 4.99
CA THR A 187 13.87 7.09 5.30
C THR A 187 14.65 7.04 6.60
N LEU A 188 14.14 6.37 7.62
CA LEU A 188 14.84 6.16 8.88
C LEU A 188 16.11 5.30 8.70
N GLN A 189 16.02 4.21 7.94
CA GLN A 189 17.18 3.37 7.65
C GLN A 189 18.27 4.12 6.89
N ARG A 190 17.91 4.97 5.91
CA ARG A 190 18.88 5.82 5.21
C ARG A 190 19.54 6.86 6.12
N GLN A 191 18.82 7.39 7.08
CA GLN A 191 19.38 8.35 8.06
C GLN A 191 20.31 7.66 9.07
N THR A 192 20.04 6.39 9.42
CA THR A 192 20.84 5.62 10.37
C THR A 192 21.97 4.82 9.71
N GLN A 193 21.90 4.57 8.41
CA GLN A 193 23.02 4.05 7.65
C GLN A 193 24.06 5.17 7.54
N GLY A 194 24.99 5.20 8.49
CA GLY A 194 26.16 6.06 8.41
C GLY A 194 26.86 5.88 7.06
N THR A 195 27.59 6.90 6.62
CA THR A 195 28.41 6.89 5.40
C THR A 195 29.11 5.53 5.30
N ARG A 196 28.80 4.78 4.24
CA ARG A 196 29.58 3.57 3.91
C ARG A 196 31.04 3.98 3.86
N ILE A 197 31.84 3.48 4.79
CA ILE A 197 33.28 3.67 4.74
C ILE A 197 33.77 2.79 3.60
N ASP A 198 34.24 3.42 2.53
CA ASP A 198 34.83 2.70 1.41
C ASP A 198 36.29 2.37 1.81
N PHE A 199 36.54 1.12 2.18
CA PHE A 199 37.85 0.66 2.61
C PHE A 199 38.85 0.50 1.44
N LYS A 200 38.50 0.95 0.22
CA LYS A 200 39.34 0.75 -0.96
C LYS A 200 40.71 1.47 -0.91
N GLU A 201 40.84 2.51 -0.12
CA GLU A 201 42.05 3.34 -0.14
C GLU A 201 43.15 2.91 0.86
N ASP A 202 42.84 2.09 1.88
CA ASP A 202 43.76 1.80 2.98
C ASP A 202 44.27 0.36 3.07
N ILE A 203 43.90 -0.52 2.14
CA ILE A 203 44.40 -1.91 2.19
C ILE A 203 45.67 -2.02 1.37
N ARG A 204 46.80 -1.79 2.00
CA ARG A 204 48.11 -2.21 1.47
C ARG A 204 48.39 -3.65 1.90
N CYS A 205 48.38 -4.59 0.95
CA CYS A 205 48.81 -5.94 1.19
C CYS A 205 50.34 -6.05 0.99
N ASP A 206 51.07 -6.22 2.08
CA ASP A 206 52.50 -6.48 2.08
C ASP A 206 52.86 -7.99 2.11
N VAL A 207 51.92 -8.85 1.71
CA VAL A 207 52.07 -10.31 1.83
C VAL A 207 51.94 -10.97 0.45
N ASP A 208 52.90 -11.79 0.09
CA ASP A 208 52.95 -12.51 -1.19
C ASP A 208 51.87 -13.58 -1.40
N THR A 209 51.18 -13.99 -0.32
CA THR A 209 50.07 -14.95 -0.39
C THR A 209 48.94 -14.48 0.53
N LEU A 210 47.83 -14.03 -0.06
CA LEU A 210 46.61 -13.63 0.67
C LEU A 210 45.51 -14.68 0.47
N THR A 211 45.08 -15.34 1.54
CA THR A 211 43.83 -16.10 1.54
C THR A 211 42.73 -15.20 2.07
N ALA A 212 41.90 -14.62 1.18
CA ALA A 212 40.72 -13.84 1.56
C ALA A 212 39.52 -14.76 1.76
N ILE A 213 39.01 -14.83 2.99
CA ILE A 213 37.74 -15.52 3.30
C ILE A 213 36.65 -14.43 3.30
N VAL A 214 35.83 -14.40 2.26
CA VAL A 214 34.64 -13.54 2.21
C VAL A 214 33.49 -14.28 2.86
N VAL A 215 33.13 -13.89 4.09
CA VAL A 215 31.91 -14.38 4.73
C VAL A 215 30.75 -13.50 4.29
N LEU A 216 29.98 -13.96 3.31
CA LEU A 216 28.69 -13.37 2.98
C LEU A 216 27.70 -13.78 4.07
N GLY A 217 27.52 -12.91 5.07
CA GLY A 217 26.45 -13.07 6.05
C GLY A 217 25.10 -12.82 5.40
N GLU A 218 24.47 -13.83 4.83
CA GLU A 218 23.02 -13.77 4.63
C GLU A 218 22.38 -13.80 6.02
N SER A 219 21.71 -12.70 6.38
CA SER A 219 20.84 -12.70 7.55
C SER A 219 19.64 -13.61 7.25
N LEU A 220 19.77 -14.89 7.58
CA LEU A 220 18.64 -15.79 7.72
C LEU A 220 17.75 -15.25 8.84
N ARG A 221 16.66 -14.58 8.47
CA ARG A 221 15.52 -14.28 9.34
C ARG A 221 14.31 -15.06 8.89
#